data_8220e54a5e74b8a54976764bedff75d6
#
_entry.id   8220e54a5e74b8a54976764bedff75d6
#
_cell.length_a   1.000
_cell.length_b   1.000
_cell.length_c   1.000
_cell.angle_alpha   90.00
_cell.angle_beta   90.00
_cell.angle_gamma   90.00
#
_symmetry.space_group_name_H-M   'P 1'
#
loop_
_entity.id
_entity.type
_entity.pdbx_description
1 polymer ?
#
loop_
_entity_poly.entity_id
_entity_poly.type
_entity_poly.pdbx_seq_one_letter_code
_entity_poly.pdbx_strand_id
1 'polypeptide(L)'
;MKLAVFFPGIGYHNDKPLLYYSRKLAAEAGFQCVRVVYNGFASEIKGNADKMREALETAYSQTELILSDIDWKSYENIIFISKSIGTVVAARYAKEYDITCRNIYMTPLAETFLFEPCNGIAFHGTADSWADTKIIKDKCIEYDIKLSIIPDADHSLETADTMKNIAIINKVMDEIKKYL
;
A
#
# COMPACT_ATOMS: atom_id res chain seq x y z
N MET A 1 19.90 -7.03 8.31
CA MET A 1 18.74 -7.91 7.97
C MET A 1 17.77 -7.16 7.07
N LYS A 2 16.80 -7.84 6.40
CA LYS A 2 15.78 -7.21 5.53
C LYS A 2 14.40 -7.38 6.14
N LEU A 3 13.57 -6.33 6.14
CA LEU A 3 12.20 -6.33 6.67
C LEU A 3 11.20 -5.82 5.64
N ALA A 4 10.12 -6.57 5.40
CA ALA A 4 8.97 -6.15 4.63
C ALA A 4 7.73 -6.06 5.54
N VAL A 5 7.09 -4.90 5.60
CA VAL A 5 5.85 -4.69 6.36
C VAL A 5 4.70 -4.48 5.40
N PHE A 6 3.60 -5.20 5.63
CA PHE A 6 2.41 -5.22 4.77
C PHE A 6 1.26 -4.49 5.43
N PHE A 7 0.78 -3.42 4.79
CA PHE A 7 -0.32 -2.58 5.24
C PHE A 7 -1.53 -2.79 4.33
N PRO A 8 -2.55 -3.54 4.78
CA PRO A 8 -3.71 -3.86 3.95
C PRO A 8 -4.67 -2.69 3.79
N GLY A 9 -5.65 -2.84 2.90
CA GLY A 9 -6.79 -1.96 2.77
C GLY A 9 -7.98 -2.42 3.61
N ILE A 10 -9.01 -1.58 3.71
CA ILE A 10 -10.32 -1.96 4.23
C ILE A 10 -10.97 -2.92 3.23
N GLY A 11 -11.29 -4.16 3.66
CA GLY A 11 -11.81 -5.19 2.78
C GLY A 11 -10.81 -5.82 1.80
N TYR A 12 -9.59 -5.29 1.73
CA TYR A 12 -8.49 -5.88 0.94
C TYR A 12 -7.38 -6.37 1.89
N HIS A 13 -7.62 -7.49 2.54
CA HIS A 13 -6.72 -8.07 3.56
C HIS A 13 -5.45 -8.70 2.94
N ASN A 14 -4.51 -9.08 3.79
CA ASN A 14 -3.18 -9.58 3.40
C ASN A 14 -3.18 -10.88 2.55
N ASP A 15 -4.28 -11.61 2.50
CA ASP A 15 -4.40 -12.85 1.71
C ASP A 15 -5.11 -12.63 0.36
N LYS A 16 -5.44 -11.38 0.02
CA LYS A 16 -5.87 -10.99 -1.33
C LYS A 16 -4.66 -10.96 -2.28
N PRO A 17 -4.87 -11.22 -3.59
CA PRO A 17 -3.78 -11.54 -4.55
C PRO A 17 -2.59 -10.58 -4.53
N LEU A 18 -2.83 -9.27 -4.58
CA LEU A 18 -1.73 -8.29 -4.64
C LEU A 18 -0.81 -8.38 -3.43
N LEU A 19 -1.35 -8.42 -2.21
CA LEU A 19 -0.55 -8.50 -0.99
C LEU A 19 -0.02 -9.91 -0.74
N TYR A 20 -0.80 -10.94 -1.05
CA TYR A 20 -0.39 -12.33 -0.91
C TYR A 20 0.85 -12.65 -1.75
N TYR A 21 0.82 -12.35 -3.05
CA TYR A 21 1.95 -12.64 -3.92
C TYR A 21 3.14 -11.70 -3.68
N SER A 22 2.92 -10.43 -3.34
CA SER A 22 4.00 -9.54 -2.93
C SER A 22 4.75 -10.07 -1.70
N ARG A 23 4.03 -10.67 -0.74
CA ARG A 23 4.63 -11.29 0.44
C ARG A 23 5.44 -12.54 0.07
N LYS A 24 4.97 -13.35 -0.88
CA LYS A 24 5.74 -14.49 -1.39
C LYS A 24 7.06 -14.02 -2.04
N LEU A 25 7.00 -13.01 -2.90
CA LEU A 25 8.18 -12.44 -3.55
C LEU A 25 9.16 -11.83 -2.54
N ALA A 26 8.65 -11.10 -1.53
CA ALA A 26 9.50 -10.54 -0.49
C ALA A 26 10.20 -11.64 0.33
N ALA A 27 9.49 -12.71 0.68
CA ALA A 27 10.08 -13.84 1.38
C ALA A 27 11.15 -14.55 0.53
N GLU A 28 10.89 -14.76 -0.77
CA GLU A 28 11.87 -15.31 -1.73
C GLU A 28 13.11 -14.41 -1.87
N ALA A 29 12.95 -13.10 -1.75
CA ALA A 29 14.04 -12.12 -1.76
C ALA A 29 14.78 -11.99 -0.41
N GLY A 30 14.40 -12.81 0.59
CA GLY A 30 15.07 -12.90 1.90
C GLY A 30 14.60 -11.85 2.92
N PHE A 31 13.43 -11.25 2.72
CA PHE A 31 12.82 -10.35 3.72
C PHE A 31 12.09 -11.15 4.81
N GLN A 32 12.28 -10.75 6.06
CA GLN A 32 11.35 -11.08 7.13
C GLN A 32 10.05 -10.32 6.84
N CYS A 33 8.90 -11.00 6.90
CA CYS A 33 7.60 -10.42 6.55
C CYS A 33 6.73 -10.22 7.79
N VAL A 34 6.33 -8.98 8.05
CA VAL A 34 5.37 -8.61 9.11
C VAL A 34 4.09 -8.12 8.44
N ARG A 35 2.94 -8.60 8.93
CA ARG A 35 1.61 -8.22 8.42
C ARG A 35 0.89 -7.38 9.45
N VAL A 36 0.50 -6.18 9.08
CA VAL A 36 -0.49 -5.43 9.86
C VAL A 36 -1.88 -6.01 9.56
N VAL A 37 -2.72 -6.10 10.55
CA VAL A 37 -4.10 -6.59 10.42
C VAL A 37 -5.02 -5.58 11.05
N TYR A 38 -6.03 -5.15 10.31
CA TYR A 38 -7.03 -4.19 10.77
C TYR A 38 -8.38 -4.86 11.03
N ASN A 39 -9.09 -4.35 12.01
CA ASN A 39 -10.46 -4.74 12.32
C ASN A 39 -11.25 -3.56 12.93
N GLY A 40 -12.56 -3.75 13.14
CA GLY A 40 -13.40 -2.77 13.83
C GLY A 40 -13.80 -1.55 12.98
N PHE A 41 -13.74 -1.63 11.65
CA PHE A 41 -14.20 -0.54 10.79
C PHE A 41 -15.72 -0.43 10.72
N ALA A 42 -16.21 0.80 10.67
CA ALA A 42 -17.61 1.08 10.38
C ALA A 42 -18.00 0.62 8.96
N SER A 43 -19.29 0.40 8.72
CA SER A 43 -19.82 0.19 7.36
C SER A 43 -19.94 1.53 6.61
N GLU A 44 -20.00 1.46 5.28
CA GLU A 44 -20.28 2.62 4.41
C GLU A 44 -19.28 3.78 4.58
N ILE A 45 -17.99 3.46 4.56
CA ILE A 45 -16.92 4.47 4.68
C ILE A 45 -16.78 5.31 3.41
N LYS A 46 -17.02 4.71 2.22
CA LYS A 46 -16.86 5.39 0.94
C LYS A 46 -17.79 6.60 0.84
N GLY A 47 -17.22 7.76 0.49
CA GLY A 47 -17.96 9.00 0.36
C GLY A 47 -18.33 9.69 1.69
N ASN A 48 -17.85 9.16 2.82
CA ASN A 48 -18.04 9.76 4.14
C ASN A 48 -16.68 10.12 4.76
N ALA A 49 -16.36 11.41 4.75
CA ALA A 49 -15.06 11.91 5.20
C ALA A 49 -14.80 11.66 6.70
N ASP A 50 -15.84 11.73 7.55
CA ASP A 50 -15.68 11.49 8.99
C ASP A 50 -15.41 10.02 9.28
N LYS A 51 -16.16 9.11 8.66
CA LYS A 51 -15.91 7.66 8.76
C LYS A 51 -14.54 7.27 8.20
N MET A 52 -14.09 7.92 7.12
CA MET A 52 -12.76 7.67 6.58
C MET A 52 -11.67 8.11 7.56
N ARG A 53 -11.83 9.27 8.20
CA ARG A 53 -10.88 9.75 9.21
C ARG A 53 -10.84 8.81 10.43
N GLU A 54 -12.00 8.38 10.93
CA GLU A 54 -12.10 7.41 12.02
C GLU A 54 -11.42 6.07 11.65
N ALA A 55 -11.64 5.59 10.42
CA ALA A 55 -11.00 4.37 9.93
C ALA A 55 -9.48 4.51 9.83
N LEU A 56 -8.98 5.69 9.41
CA LEU A 56 -7.53 5.98 9.38
C LEU A 56 -6.92 5.96 10.78
N GLU A 57 -7.54 6.63 11.75
CA GLU A 57 -7.04 6.63 13.14
C GLU A 57 -7.10 5.23 13.77
N THR A 58 -8.17 4.47 13.49
CA THR A 58 -8.30 3.08 13.95
C THR A 58 -7.19 2.20 13.36
N ALA A 59 -6.96 2.28 12.05
CA ALA A 59 -5.92 1.52 11.38
C ALA A 59 -4.52 1.93 11.86
N TYR A 60 -4.31 3.23 12.07
CA TYR A 60 -3.05 3.76 12.56
C TYR A 60 -2.72 3.27 13.97
N SER A 61 -3.64 3.40 14.93
CA SER A 61 -3.46 2.94 16.29
C SER A 61 -3.19 1.42 16.38
N GLN A 62 -3.89 0.63 15.55
CA GLN A 62 -3.61 -0.81 15.48
C GLN A 62 -2.22 -1.10 14.90
N THR A 63 -1.77 -0.29 13.93
CA THR A 63 -0.42 -0.40 13.37
C THR A 63 0.64 -0.13 14.44
N GLU A 64 0.48 0.93 15.24
CA GLU A 64 1.41 1.26 16.32
C GLU A 64 1.56 0.10 17.31
N LEU A 65 0.45 -0.53 17.70
CA LEU A 65 0.48 -1.69 18.61
C LEU A 65 1.19 -2.91 17.97
N ILE A 66 0.91 -3.20 16.69
CA ILE A 66 1.47 -4.39 16.03
C ILE A 66 2.98 -4.22 15.77
N LEU A 67 3.43 -3.00 15.52
CA LEU A 67 4.82 -2.71 15.18
C LEU A 67 5.66 -2.22 16.38
N SER A 68 5.08 -2.13 17.58
CA SER A 68 5.71 -1.58 18.80
C SER A 68 7.03 -2.26 19.17
N ASP A 69 7.14 -3.58 18.94
CA ASP A 69 8.29 -4.38 19.35
C ASP A 69 9.36 -4.51 18.28
N ILE A 70 9.22 -3.82 17.14
CA ILE A 70 10.19 -3.87 16.06
C ILE A 70 11.38 -2.96 16.37
N ASP A 71 12.56 -3.54 16.50
CA ASP A 71 13.82 -2.79 16.50
C ASP A 71 14.20 -2.42 15.06
N TRP A 72 13.73 -1.26 14.60
CA TRP A 72 13.93 -0.77 13.23
C TRP A 72 15.42 -0.66 12.87
N LYS A 73 16.29 -0.36 13.84
CA LYS A 73 17.73 -0.18 13.63
C LYS A 73 18.46 -1.49 13.33
N SER A 74 17.84 -2.62 13.63
CA SER A 74 18.41 -3.94 13.31
C SER A 74 18.29 -4.32 11.83
N TYR A 75 17.54 -3.54 11.02
CA TYR A 75 17.32 -3.81 9.61
C TYR A 75 18.01 -2.79 8.72
N GLU A 76 18.80 -3.28 7.76
CA GLU A 76 19.52 -2.47 6.77
C GLU A 76 18.66 -2.15 5.54
N ASN A 77 17.64 -2.93 5.31
CA ASN A 77 16.74 -2.78 4.17
C ASN A 77 15.28 -2.99 4.62
N ILE A 78 14.54 -1.91 4.65
CA ILE A 78 13.13 -1.88 5.05
C ILE A 78 12.30 -1.54 3.82
N ILE A 79 11.23 -2.30 3.59
CA ILE A 79 10.25 -2.00 2.55
C ILE A 79 8.83 -2.06 3.12
N PHE A 80 8.04 -1.03 2.84
CA PHE A 80 6.62 -0.99 3.16
C PHE A 80 5.81 -1.32 1.90
N ILE A 81 4.93 -2.30 1.98
CA ILE A 81 4.08 -2.76 0.89
C ILE A 81 2.64 -2.52 1.32
N SER A 82 2.00 -1.58 0.68
CA SER A 82 0.75 -0.98 1.18
C SER A 82 -0.34 -0.92 0.13
N LYS A 83 -1.60 -0.98 0.56
CA LYS A 83 -2.79 -0.98 -0.30
C LYS A 83 -3.86 -0.05 0.24
N SER A 84 -4.41 0.85 -0.61
CA SER A 84 -5.55 1.71 -0.26
C SER A 84 -5.28 2.54 1.00
N ILE A 85 -6.14 2.50 2.01
CA ILE A 85 -5.94 3.16 3.31
C ILE A 85 -4.59 2.78 3.96
N GLY A 86 -4.11 1.56 3.73
CA GLY A 86 -2.79 1.13 4.19
C GLY A 86 -1.65 1.96 3.62
N THR A 87 -1.82 2.63 2.46
CA THR A 87 -0.80 3.54 1.92
C THR A 87 -0.68 4.81 2.74
N VAL A 88 -1.80 5.33 3.26
CA VAL A 88 -1.84 6.48 4.15
C VAL A 88 -1.18 6.14 5.49
N VAL A 89 -1.58 5.00 6.06
CA VAL A 89 -1.05 4.50 7.34
C VAL A 89 0.47 4.26 7.25
N ALA A 90 0.93 3.62 6.17
CA ALA A 90 2.35 3.35 5.96
C ALA A 90 3.17 4.64 5.82
N ALA A 91 2.69 5.61 5.03
CA ALA A 91 3.37 6.89 4.85
C ALA A 91 3.42 7.70 6.15
N ARG A 92 2.30 7.75 6.90
CA ARG A 92 2.22 8.40 8.21
C ARG A 92 3.18 7.75 9.20
N TYR A 93 3.16 6.43 9.30
CA TYR A 93 4.01 5.69 10.23
C TYR A 93 5.50 5.89 9.93
N ALA A 94 5.89 5.82 8.65
CA ALA A 94 7.27 6.09 8.25
C ALA A 94 7.73 7.50 8.64
N LYS A 95 6.87 8.51 8.43
CA LYS A 95 7.16 9.92 8.76
C LYS A 95 7.24 10.15 10.28
N GLU A 96 6.26 9.68 11.05
CA GLU A 96 6.19 9.94 12.50
C GLU A 96 7.26 9.21 13.30
N TYR A 97 7.71 8.02 12.82
CA TYR A 97 8.76 7.23 13.46
C TYR A 97 10.15 7.40 12.81
N ASP A 98 10.30 8.34 11.86
CA ASP A 98 11.55 8.61 11.12
C ASP A 98 12.18 7.34 10.52
N ILE A 99 11.33 6.51 9.88
CA ILE A 99 11.76 5.24 9.29
C ILE A 99 12.15 5.46 7.83
N THR A 100 13.43 5.31 7.53
CA THR A 100 13.92 5.27 6.16
C THR A 100 13.58 3.93 5.53
N CYS A 101 12.64 3.91 4.58
CA CYS A 101 12.20 2.70 3.89
C CYS A 101 11.95 2.95 2.41
N ARG A 102 11.96 1.86 1.62
CA ARG A 102 11.40 1.86 0.26
C ARG A 102 9.91 1.54 0.32
N ASN A 103 9.16 1.99 -0.67
CA ASN A 103 7.71 1.86 -0.63
C ASN A 103 7.13 1.25 -1.91
N ILE A 104 6.12 0.41 -1.76
CA ILE A 104 5.25 -0.08 -2.83
C ILE A 104 3.82 0.33 -2.49
N TYR A 105 3.27 1.27 -3.27
CA TYR A 105 1.94 1.81 -3.08
C TYR A 105 0.96 1.20 -4.10
N MET A 106 0.03 0.40 -3.64
CA MET A 106 -1.02 -0.18 -4.49
C MET A 106 -2.31 0.62 -4.31
N THR A 107 -2.78 1.25 -5.38
CA THR A 107 -3.92 2.16 -5.39
C THR A 107 -3.89 3.16 -4.22
N PRO A 108 -2.85 4.04 -4.19
CA PRO A 108 -2.73 5.03 -3.12
C PRO A 108 -3.93 5.98 -3.12
N LEU A 109 -4.28 6.46 -1.93
CA LEU A 109 -5.24 7.53 -1.74
C LEU A 109 -4.53 8.90 -1.78
N ALA A 110 -5.27 9.96 -2.06
CA ALA A 110 -4.72 11.33 -2.07
C ALA A 110 -4.10 11.71 -0.71
N GLU A 111 -4.69 11.23 0.38
CA GLU A 111 -4.25 11.45 1.75
C GLU A 111 -2.85 10.86 2.05
N THR A 112 -2.40 9.87 1.27
CA THR A 112 -1.04 9.30 1.37
C THR A 112 0.02 10.39 1.25
N PHE A 113 -0.22 11.36 0.36
CA PHE A 113 0.74 12.41 0.03
C PHE A 113 0.79 13.57 1.05
N LEU A 114 -0.10 13.59 2.04
CA LEU A 114 -0.03 14.51 3.19
C LEU A 114 1.18 14.21 4.09
N PHE A 115 1.71 13.00 4.01
CA PHE A 115 2.87 12.55 4.79
C PHE A 115 4.18 12.57 4.00
N GLU A 116 4.21 13.27 2.84
CA GLU A 116 5.41 13.48 2.03
C GLU A 116 6.15 12.15 1.71
N PRO A 117 5.43 11.14 1.16
CA PRO A 117 6.03 9.85 0.87
C PRO A 117 7.09 10.00 -0.21
N CYS A 118 8.17 9.25 -0.11
CA CYS A 118 9.25 9.25 -1.08
C CYS A 118 9.75 7.83 -1.36
N ASN A 119 10.67 7.71 -2.32
CA ASN A 119 11.40 6.48 -2.59
C ASN A 119 10.48 5.26 -2.79
N GLY A 120 9.67 5.30 -3.86
CA GLY A 120 8.67 4.25 -4.07
C GLY A 120 8.30 4.00 -5.52
N ILE A 121 7.54 2.91 -5.69
CA ILE A 121 6.76 2.64 -6.90
C ILE A 121 5.28 2.61 -6.54
N ALA A 122 4.44 3.01 -7.47
CA ALA A 122 2.99 3.04 -7.28
C ALA A 122 2.25 2.38 -8.45
N PHE A 123 1.10 1.80 -8.15
CA PHE A 123 0.17 1.21 -9.12
C PHE A 123 -1.20 1.82 -8.94
N HIS A 124 -1.81 2.28 -10.04
CA HIS A 124 -3.13 2.92 -10.00
C HIS A 124 -3.98 2.51 -11.19
N GLY A 125 -5.26 2.23 -10.97
CA GLY A 125 -6.23 1.88 -12.00
C GLY A 125 -7.00 3.11 -12.51
N THR A 126 -7.22 3.24 -13.82
CA THR A 126 -7.92 4.41 -14.37
C THR A 126 -9.42 4.45 -14.07
N ALA A 127 -10.02 3.32 -13.68
CA ALA A 127 -11.41 3.22 -13.22
C ALA A 127 -11.52 3.22 -11.67
N ASP A 128 -10.46 3.60 -10.98
CA ASP A 128 -10.47 3.71 -9.51
C ASP A 128 -11.42 4.83 -9.05
N SER A 129 -12.46 4.45 -8.34
CA SER A 129 -13.48 5.37 -7.85
C SER A 129 -13.20 5.94 -6.45
N TRP A 130 -12.06 5.61 -5.85
CA TRP A 130 -11.61 6.11 -4.55
C TRP A 130 -10.58 7.23 -4.67
N ALA A 131 -9.85 7.28 -5.78
CA ALA A 131 -8.81 8.28 -5.98
C ALA A 131 -8.80 8.76 -7.43
N ASP A 132 -8.76 10.06 -7.63
CA ASP A 132 -8.69 10.68 -8.95
C ASP A 132 -7.31 10.40 -9.60
N THR A 133 -7.33 9.83 -10.81
CA THR A 133 -6.12 9.45 -11.55
C THR A 133 -5.19 10.64 -11.79
N LYS A 134 -5.76 11.84 -12.06
CA LYS A 134 -4.95 13.04 -12.29
C LYS A 134 -4.23 13.46 -11.01
N ILE A 135 -4.93 13.46 -9.88
CA ILE A 135 -4.35 13.80 -8.58
C ILE A 135 -3.22 12.83 -8.23
N ILE A 136 -3.45 11.52 -8.35
CA ILE A 136 -2.42 10.51 -8.06
C ILE A 136 -1.20 10.68 -8.97
N LYS A 137 -1.42 10.94 -10.27
CA LYS A 137 -0.34 11.16 -11.22
C LYS A 137 0.49 12.40 -10.87
N ASP A 138 -0.17 13.53 -10.60
CA ASP A 138 0.51 14.79 -10.27
C ASP A 138 1.32 14.63 -8.97
N LYS A 139 0.76 13.97 -7.96
CA LYS A 139 1.44 13.70 -6.69
C LYS A 139 2.62 12.73 -6.83
N CYS A 140 2.48 11.67 -7.62
CA CYS A 140 3.61 10.77 -7.87
C CYS A 140 4.78 11.49 -8.57
N ILE A 141 4.49 12.45 -9.47
CA ILE A 141 5.52 13.28 -10.10
C ILE A 141 6.17 14.20 -9.05
N GLU A 142 5.37 14.87 -8.22
CA GLU A 142 5.85 15.79 -7.16
C GLU A 142 6.82 15.10 -6.18
N TYR A 143 6.55 13.83 -5.83
CA TYR A 143 7.34 13.07 -4.86
C TYR A 143 8.32 12.07 -5.48
N ASP A 144 8.58 12.16 -6.78
CA ASP A 144 9.48 11.25 -7.54
C ASP A 144 9.15 9.77 -7.33
N ILE A 145 7.85 9.43 -7.32
CA ILE A 145 7.36 8.06 -7.22
C ILE A 145 7.03 7.55 -8.61
N LYS A 146 7.68 6.44 -9.02
CA LYS A 146 7.40 5.81 -10.31
C LYS A 146 5.99 5.22 -10.34
N LEU A 147 5.10 5.77 -11.16
CA LEU A 147 3.71 5.34 -11.28
C LEU A 147 3.47 4.44 -12.49
N SER A 148 2.91 3.26 -12.26
CA SER A 148 2.36 2.35 -13.27
C SER A 148 0.84 2.47 -13.31
N ILE A 149 0.30 3.00 -14.42
CA ILE A 149 -1.14 3.14 -14.64
C ILE A 149 -1.67 1.89 -15.32
N ILE A 150 -2.76 1.33 -14.80
CA ILE A 150 -3.45 0.15 -15.31
C ILE A 150 -4.78 0.59 -15.92
N PRO A 151 -4.93 0.56 -17.27
CA PRO A 151 -6.16 0.97 -17.94
C PRO A 151 -7.36 0.12 -17.50
N ASP A 152 -8.51 0.76 -17.31
CA ASP A 152 -9.82 0.17 -16.96
C ASP A 152 -9.86 -0.59 -15.63
N ALA A 153 -8.77 -0.62 -14.88
CA ALA A 153 -8.74 -1.29 -13.58
C ALA A 153 -9.35 -0.40 -12.48
N ASP A 154 -10.07 -1.02 -11.58
CA ASP A 154 -10.68 -0.41 -10.43
C ASP A 154 -9.72 -0.24 -9.24
N HIS A 155 -10.25 0.08 -8.06
CA HIS A 155 -9.47 0.21 -6.83
C HIS A 155 -8.82 -1.10 -6.35
N SER A 156 -9.22 -2.25 -6.85
CA SER A 156 -8.59 -3.55 -6.58
C SER A 156 -7.51 -3.91 -7.62
N LEU A 157 -7.28 -3.07 -8.62
CA LEU A 157 -6.56 -3.32 -9.87
C LEU A 157 -7.20 -4.46 -10.66
N GLU A 158 -8.52 -4.53 -10.64
CA GLU A 158 -9.33 -5.52 -11.34
C GLU A 158 -10.22 -4.86 -12.39
N THR A 159 -10.56 -5.61 -13.43
CA THR A 159 -11.53 -5.28 -14.48
C THR A 159 -12.66 -6.31 -14.45
N ALA A 160 -13.66 -6.20 -15.34
CA ALA A 160 -14.70 -7.20 -15.48
C ALA A 160 -14.22 -8.53 -16.09
N ASP A 161 -13.00 -8.59 -16.61
CA ASP A 161 -12.41 -9.77 -17.27
C ASP A 161 -11.39 -10.46 -16.35
N THR A 162 -11.72 -11.67 -15.89
CA THR A 162 -10.86 -12.44 -14.98
C THR A 162 -9.49 -12.75 -15.58
N MET A 163 -9.39 -13.06 -16.89
CA MET A 163 -8.11 -13.40 -17.50
C MET A 163 -7.23 -12.14 -17.65
N LYS A 164 -7.84 -10.98 -17.93
CA LYS A 164 -7.16 -9.68 -17.89
C LYS A 164 -6.64 -9.38 -16.47
N ASN A 165 -7.41 -9.69 -15.43
CA ASN A 165 -7.00 -9.49 -14.04
C ASN A 165 -5.80 -10.35 -13.65
N ILE A 166 -5.74 -11.61 -14.10
CA ILE A 166 -4.57 -12.47 -13.89
C ILE A 166 -3.33 -11.88 -14.57
N ALA A 167 -3.48 -11.38 -15.80
CA ALA A 167 -2.39 -10.73 -16.53
C ALA A 167 -1.92 -9.44 -15.83
N ILE A 168 -2.85 -8.64 -15.28
CA ILE A 168 -2.54 -7.45 -14.48
C ILE A 168 -1.74 -7.84 -13.23
N ILE A 169 -2.18 -8.84 -12.48
CA ILE A 169 -1.46 -9.33 -11.29
C ILE A 169 -0.04 -9.76 -11.68
N ASN A 170 0.11 -10.53 -12.75
CA ASN A 170 1.43 -10.96 -13.22
C ASN A 170 2.35 -9.76 -13.52
N LYS A 171 1.84 -8.76 -14.26
CA LYS A 171 2.60 -7.54 -14.58
C LYS A 171 3.01 -6.77 -13.31
N VAL A 172 2.08 -6.59 -12.37
CA VAL A 172 2.36 -5.91 -11.08
C VAL A 172 3.42 -6.68 -10.30
N MET A 173 3.30 -8.00 -10.21
CA MET A 173 4.28 -8.84 -9.51
C MET A 173 5.67 -8.81 -10.15
N ASP A 174 5.76 -8.76 -11.48
CA ASP A 174 7.03 -8.61 -12.20
C ASP A 174 7.72 -7.28 -11.88
N GLU A 175 6.97 -6.19 -11.78
CA GLU A 175 7.53 -4.89 -11.40
C GLU A 175 7.96 -4.88 -9.93
N ILE A 176 7.16 -5.47 -9.04
CA ILE A 176 7.51 -5.62 -7.61
C ILE A 176 8.77 -6.45 -7.44
N LYS A 177 8.87 -7.59 -8.13
CA LYS A 177 10.05 -8.46 -8.07
C LYS A 177 11.34 -7.75 -8.47
N LYS A 178 11.28 -6.87 -9.48
CA LYS A 178 12.43 -6.06 -9.90
C LYS A 178 12.78 -4.96 -8.89
N TYR A 179 11.82 -4.55 -8.09
CA TYR A 179 11.99 -3.49 -7.10
C TYR A 179 12.47 -4.01 -5.73
N LEU A 180 12.20 -5.26 -5.38
CA LEU A 180 12.67 -5.93 -4.14
C LEU A 180 14.17 -6.18 -4.16
#